data_0abf36ea0956f0bdafe1ace2512b0713
#
_entry.id   0abf36ea0956f0bdafe1ace2512b0713
#
_cell.length_a   1.000
_cell.length_b   1.000
_cell.length_c   1.000
_cell.angle_alpha   90.00
_cell.angle_beta   90.00
_cell.angle_gamma   90.00
#
_symmetry.space_group_name_H-M   'P 1'
#
loop_
_entity.id
_entity.type
_entity.pdbx_description
1 polymer ?
#
loop_
_entity_poly.entity_id
_entity_poly.type
_entity_poly.pdbx_seq_one_letter_code
_entity_poly.pdbx_strand_id
1 'polypeptide(L)'
;FNVRRFKTGTPARLDKRSIDFSKFSIQEGEKDVYPFSYMTKSLPEEQTPCYLGYTNKTTHDIILKNLDRSPLYNGFITTTGPRYCPSIETKVVRFEDKERHQIFLEPEGLDTNEIYVQGMSSSMPIDVQEEMYRSVEGFENCKFMRYAYAIEYDCIDSLDLYPTLEYKKVKGLFTAGQINGTSGYEEAAVQGLIAGINASMYIQGKKPLILGRNQGYTG
;
A
#
# COMPACT_ATOMS: atom_id res chain seq x y z
N PHE A 1 -26.00 -6.19 3.34
CA PHE A 1 -24.73 -5.79 3.93
C PHE A 1 -24.74 -4.30 4.26
N ASN A 2 -24.12 -3.93 5.39
CA ASN A 2 -23.72 -2.55 5.62
C ASN A 2 -22.41 -2.32 4.88
N VAL A 3 -22.46 -1.58 3.79
CA VAL A 3 -21.31 -1.33 2.94
C VAL A 3 -20.62 -0.04 3.38
N ARG A 4 -19.30 -0.11 3.52
CA ARG A 4 -18.40 1.03 3.66
C ARG A 4 -17.55 1.15 2.41
N ARG A 5 -17.00 2.32 2.18
CA ARG A 5 -16.11 2.56 1.06
C ARG A 5 -14.78 3.13 1.55
N PHE A 6 -13.69 2.56 1.05
CA PHE A 6 -12.34 3.03 1.30
C PHE A 6 -11.68 3.55 0.02
N LYS A 7 -10.68 4.40 0.21
CA LYS A 7 -9.81 4.90 -0.84
C LYS A 7 -8.39 4.44 -0.55
N THR A 8 -7.71 3.91 -1.55
CA THR A 8 -6.28 3.68 -1.54
C THR A 8 -5.64 4.33 -2.77
N GLY A 9 -4.33 4.29 -2.86
CA GLY A 9 -3.60 4.83 -4.01
C GLY A 9 -2.33 4.05 -4.27
N THR A 10 -1.83 4.17 -5.48
CA THR A 10 -0.56 3.61 -5.90
C THR A 10 0.32 4.71 -6.49
N PRO A 11 1.65 4.66 -6.33
CA PRO A 11 2.56 5.61 -6.96
C PRO A 11 2.75 5.28 -8.44
N ALA A 12 3.44 6.15 -9.15
CA ALA A 12 3.84 5.88 -10.51
C ALA A 12 4.87 4.75 -10.58
N ARG A 13 4.92 4.11 -11.76
CA ARG A 13 6.02 3.23 -12.18
C ARG A 13 6.88 3.98 -13.17
N LEU A 14 8.16 4.05 -12.87
CA LEU A 14 9.16 4.70 -13.72
C LEU A 14 10.02 3.68 -14.44
N ASP A 15 10.49 4.05 -15.63
CA ASP A 15 11.47 3.25 -16.36
C ASP A 15 12.85 3.37 -15.69
N LYS A 16 13.36 2.27 -15.16
CA LYS A 16 14.67 2.15 -14.51
C LYS A 16 15.80 2.83 -15.30
N ARG A 17 15.76 2.74 -16.62
CA ARG A 17 16.80 3.27 -17.53
C ARG A 17 16.82 4.79 -17.62
N SER A 18 15.79 5.45 -17.10
CA SER A 18 15.63 6.92 -17.11
C SER A 18 15.87 7.58 -15.74
N ILE A 19 16.33 6.82 -14.76
CA ILE A 19 16.59 7.26 -13.39
C ILE A 19 18.10 7.37 -13.18
N ASP A 20 18.55 8.47 -12.60
CA ASP A 20 19.93 8.61 -12.13
C ASP A 20 20.05 8.06 -10.69
N PHE A 21 20.35 6.78 -10.58
CA PHE A 21 20.50 6.10 -9.29
C PHE A 21 21.66 6.62 -8.43
N SER A 22 22.60 7.37 -8.98
CA SER A 22 23.71 7.96 -8.21
C SER A 22 23.23 8.99 -7.17
N LYS A 23 22.01 9.49 -7.32
CA LYS A 23 21.35 10.45 -6.43
C LYS A 23 20.62 9.81 -5.26
N PHE A 24 20.58 8.51 -5.18
CA PHE A 24 19.84 7.75 -4.17
C PHE A 24 20.79 6.91 -3.32
N SER A 25 20.43 6.75 -2.04
CA SER A 25 21.18 5.88 -1.14
C SER A 25 20.74 4.43 -1.31
N ILE A 26 21.69 3.53 -1.53
CA ILE A 26 21.41 2.10 -1.64
C ILE A 26 20.91 1.57 -0.31
N GLN A 27 19.82 0.81 -0.35
CA GLN A 27 19.26 0.06 0.77
C GLN A 27 19.39 -1.42 0.44
N GLU A 28 20.45 -2.02 0.91
CA GLU A 28 20.68 -3.46 0.78
C GLU A 28 19.71 -4.24 1.67
N GLY A 29 19.45 -5.49 1.31
CA GLY A 29 18.73 -6.42 2.18
C GLY A 29 19.47 -6.68 3.48
N GLU A 30 18.75 -7.07 4.51
CA GLU A 30 19.36 -7.45 5.79
C GLU A 30 20.21 -8.71 5.62
N LYS A 31 21.34 -8.75 6.36
CA LYS A 31 22.17 -9.94 6.49
C LYS A 31 21.68 -10.76 7.70
N ASP A 32 21.86 -12.07 7.63
CA ASP A 32 21.52 -12.98 8.74
C ASP A 32 20.05 -12.99 9.17
N VAL A 33 19.13 -12.82 8.20
CA VAL A 33 17.70 -12.90 8.47
C VAL A 33 17.20 -14.34 8.51
N TYR A 34 16.23 -14.58 9.39
CA TYR A 34 15.50 -15.86 9.42
C TYR A 34 14.44 -15.87 8.31
N PRO A 35 14.33 -16.97 7.54
CA PRO A 35 13.24 -17.13 6.58
C PRO A 35 11.87 -17.06 7.26
N PHE A 36 10.88 -16.47 6.58
CA PHE A 36 9.50 -16.43 7.08
C PHE A 36 8.86 -17.82 7.21
N SER A 37 9.28 -18.77 6.38
CA SER A 37 8.80 -20.15 6.42
C SER A 37 9.83 -21.07 7.09
N TYR A 38 9.39 -21.87 8.04
CA TYR A 38 10.22 -22.93 8.64
C TYR A 38 10.66 -24.01 7.64
N MET A 39 10.01 -24.07 6.46
CA MET A 39 10.39 -25.01 5.41
C MET A 39 11.53 -24.49 4.52
N THR A 40 11.79 -23.19 4.55
CA THR A 40 12.88 -22.57 3.78
C THR A 40 14.20 -22.79 4.49
N LYS A 41 15.13 -23.48 3.83
CA LYS A 41 16.43 -23.84 4.41
C LYS A 41 17.49 -22.74 4.27
N SER A 42 17.43 -21.96 3.22
CA SER A 42 18.36 -20.86 2.95
C SER A 42 17.66 -19.77 2.14
N LEU A 43 18.10 -18.53 2.31
CA LEU A 43 17.72 -17.41 1.48
C LEU A 43 18.68 -17.27 0.30
N PRO A 44 18.27 -16.62 -0.81
CA PRO A 44 19.20 -16.28 -1.89
C PRO A 44 20.36 -15.44 -1.36
N GLU A 45 21.57 -15.74 -1.81
CA GLU A 45 22.77 -14.96 -1.45
C GLU A 45 22.75 -13.56 -2.06
N GLU A 46 22.28 -13.46 -3.32
CA GLU A 46 22.10 -12.18 -4.00
C GLU A 46 20.67 -11.65 -3.77
N GLN A 47 20.60 -10.44 -3.25
CA GLN A 47 19.37 -9.71 -3.06
C GLN A 47 19.37 -8.44 -3.90
N THR A 48 18.22 -8.07 -4.45
CA THR A 48 18.06 -6.83 -5.18
C THR A 48 17.86 -5.68 -4.20
N PRO A 49 18.72 -4.65 -4.20
CA PRO A 49 18.56 -3.52 -3.30
C PRO A 49 17.40 -2.63 -3.73
N CYS A 50 16.83 -1.93 -2.74
CA CYS A 50 16.03 -0.74 -2.97
C CYS A 50 16.89 0.52 -2.89
N TYR A 51 16.34 1.66 -3.25
CA TYR A 51 17.06 2.93 -3.18
C TYR A 51 16.22 3.96 -2.44
N LEU A 52 16.86 4.65 -1.50
CA LEU A 52 16.23 5.69 -0.69
C LEU A 52 16.52 7.07 -1.27
N GLY A 53 15.47 7.83 -1.48
CA GLY A 53 15.52 9.23 -1.87
C GLY A 53 14.54 10.08 -1.08
N TYR A 54 14.41 11.32 -1.47
CA TYR A 54 13.55 12.29 -0.78
C TYR A 54 12.87 13.22 -1.77
N THR A 55 11.66 13.65 -1.45
CA THR A 55 11.08 14.84 -2.03
C THR A 55 11.82 16.08 -1.55
N ASN A 56 11.56 17.22 -2.14
CA ASN A 56 12.16 18.51 -1.77
C ASN A 56 11.09 19.61 -1.76
N LYS A 57 11.52 20.81 -1.40
CA LYS A 57 10.62 21.97 -1.33
C LYS A 57 9.93 22.26 -2.67
N THR A 58 10.64 22.14 -3.79
CA THR A 58 10.05 22.35 -5.12
C THR A 58 8.92 21.37 -5.39
N THR A 59 9.13 20.08 -5.04
CA THR A 59 8.09 19.05 -5.14
C THR A 59 6.87 19.43 -4.30
N HIS A 60 7.08 19.88 -3.06
CA HIS A 60 5.99 20.30 -2.17
C HIS A 60 5.24 21.52 -2.71
N ASP A 61 5.96 22.54 -3.20
CA ASP A 61 5.36 23.75 -3.76
C ASP A 61 4.49 23.42 -5.00
N ILE A 62 4.93 22.50 -5.87
CA ILE A 62 4.14 22.02 -7.02
C ILE A 62 2.83 21.38 -6.53
N ILE A 63 2.91 20.50 -5.52
CA ILE A 63 1.75 19.81 -4.97
C ILE A 63 0.78 20.82 -4.35
N LEU A 64 1.27 21.72 -3.49
CA LEU A 64 0.45 22.72 -2.80
C LEU A 64 -0.26 23.67 -3.78
N LYS A 65 0.43 24.09 -4.84
CA LYS A 65 -0.14 24.96 -5.88
C LYS A 65 -1.28 24.29 -6.67
N ASN A 66 -1.32 22.98 -6.72
CA ASN A 66 -2.29 22.21 -7.49
C ASN A 66 -3.27 21.40 -6.61
N LEU A 67 -3.41 21.70 -5.33
CA LEU A 67 -4.29 20.96 -4.43
C LEU A 67 -5.77 20.98 -4.87
N ASP A 68 -6.23 22.09 -5.39
CA ASP A 68 -7.58 22.26 -5.94
C ASP A 68 -7.89 21.34 -7.13
N ARG A 69 -6.84 20.83 -7.79
CA ARG A 69 -6.92 19.87 -8.89
C ARG A 69 -6.86 18.41 -8.40
N SER A 70 -6.51 18.18 -7.15
CA SER A 70 -6.48 16.82 -6.58
C SER A 70 -7.88 16.32 -6.30
N PRO A 71 -8.28 15.14 -6.78
CA PRO A 71 -9.56 14.50 -6.44
C PRO A 71 -9.80 14.34 -4.94
N LEU A 72 -8.73 14.28 -4.14
CA LEU A 72 -8.82 14.19 -2.68
C LEU A 72 -9.20 15.53 -2.01
N TYR A 73 -8.89 16.66 -2.65
CA TYR A 73 -9.07 17.98 -2.08
C TYR A 73 -10.17 18.80 -2.77
N ASN A 74 -10.56 18.43 -3.99
CA ASN A 74 -11.64 19.08 -4.72
C ASN A 74 -13.03 18.49 -4.44
N GLY A 75 -13.13 17.51 -3.53
CA GLY A 75 -14.39 16.88 -3.12
C GLY A 75 -14.87 15.74 -4.01
N PHE A 76 -14.11 15.34 -5.03
CA PHE A 76 -14.48 14.20 -5.88
C PHE A 76 -14.33 12.86 -5.14
N ILE A 77 -13.24 12.70 -4.37
CA ILE A 77 -13.02 11.55 -3.47
C ILE A 77 -13.30 12.02 -2.05
N THR A 78 -14.38 11.55 -1.45
CA THR A 78 -14.80 11.88 -0.08
C THR A 78 -14.54 10.73 0.90
N THR A 79 -14.08 9.59 0.41
CA THR A 79 -13.87 8.39 1.21
C THR A 79 -12.57 8.43 1.99
N THR A 80 -12.59 7.80 3.16
CA THR A 80 -11.42 7.72 4.04
C THR A 80 -10.43 6.67 3.53
N GLY A 81 -9.14 6.98 3.58
CA GLY A 81 -8.10 5.99 3.33
C GLY A 81 -8.06 4.94 4.44
N PRO A 82 -7.75 3.68 4.11
CA PRO A 82 -7.45 2.68 5.11
C PRO A 82 -6.17 3.06 5.88
N ARG A 83 -5.93 2.37 6.98
CA ARG A 83 -4.76 2.55 7.81
C ARG A 83 -3.47 2.55 6.96
N TYR A 84 -2.59 3.53 7.18
CA TYR A 84 -1.26 3.66 6.57
C TYR A 84 -1.21 3.86 5.04
N CYS A 85 -2.22 4.43 4.41
CA CYS A 85 -2.17 4.77 2.98
C CYS A 85 -2.34 6.29 2.72
N PRO A 86 -1.48 7.18 3.25
CA PRO A 86 -1.52 8.58 2.89
C PRO A 86 -0.91 8.78 1.50
N SER A 87 -1.58 9.55 0.66
CA SER A 87 -0.98 10.07 -0.58
C SER A 87 0.10 11.10 -0.27
N ILE A 88 0.95 11.41 -1.24
CA ILE A 88 1.99 12.43 -1.06
C ILE A 88 1.37 13.80 -0.79
N GLU A 89 0.25 14.15 -1.42
CA GLU A 89 -0.49 15.38 -1.15
C GLU A 89 -0.92 15.46 0.32
N THR A 90 -1.41 14.36 0.87
CA THR A 90 -1.81 14.30 2.28
C THR A 90 -0.62 14.46 3.22
N LYS A 91 0.54 13.88 2.87
CA LYS A 91 1.76 14.06 3.67
C LYS A 91 2.23 15.51 3.67
N VAL A 92 2.28 16.13 2.49
CA VAL A 92 2.72 17.53 2.32
C VAL A 92 1.83 18.50 3.09
N VAL A 93 0.50 18.32 3.02
CA VAL A 93 -0.45 19.17 3.76
C VAL A 93 -0.40 18.91 5.27
N ARG A 94 -0.35 17.66 5.70
CA ARG A 94 -0.41 17.31 7.12
C ARG A 94 0.89 17.59 7.87
N PHE A 95 2.00 17.52 7.18
CA PHE A 95 3.36 17.69 7.72
C PHE A 95 4.10 18.81 6.96
N GLU A 96 3.49 19.97 6.89
CA GLU A 96 4.02 21.15 6.18
C GLU A 96 5.33 21.67 6.75
N ASP A 97 5.62 21.35 8.03
CA ASP A 97 6.89 21.65 8.71
C ASP A 97 8.06 20.79 8.21
N LYS A 98 7.78 19.72 7.46
CA LYS A 98 8.81 18.83 6.93
C LYS A 98 9.32 19.34 5.59
N GLU A 99 10.63 19.54 5.50
CA GLU A 99 11.29 19.98 4.27
C GLU A 99 11.30 18.89 3.19
N ARG A 100 11.18 17.61 3.60
CA ARG A 100 11.24 16.46 2.70
C ARG A 100 10.49 15.24 3.26
N HIS A 101 10.03 14.38 2.37
CA HIS A 101 9.47 13.08 2.69
C HIS A 101 10.29 11.97 2.03
N GLN A 102 10.45 10.86 2.74
CA GLN A 102 11.12 9.68 2.21
C GLN A 102 10.34 9.07 1.04
N ILE A 103 11.10 8.64 0.04
CA ILE A 103 10.64 7.83 -1.07
C ILE A 103 11.58 6.63 -1.23
N PHE A 104 11.03 5.48 -1.62
CA PHE A 104 11.82 4.31 -1.96
C PHE A 104 11.59 3.94 -3.42
N LEU A 105 12.67 3.59 -4.10
CA LEU A 105 12.64 3.06 -5.44
C LEU A 105 12.79 1.54 -5.33
N GLU A 106 11.72 0.85 -5.65
CA GLU A 106 11.62 -0.60 -5.49
C GLU A 106 11.46 -1.25 -6.86
N PRO A 107 12.41 -2.10 -7.30
CA PRO A 107 12.22 -2.88 -8.50
C PRO A 107 10.98 -3.79 -8.39
N GLU A 108 10.04 -3.73 -9.33
CA GLU A 108 8.85 -4.58 -9.30
C GLU A 108 9.15 -6.04 -9.69
N GLY A 109 10.32 -6.32 -10.20
CA GLY A 109 10.79 -7.66 -10.53
C GLY A 109 12.17 -7.65 -11.14
N LEU A 110 12.79 -8.82 -11.23
CA LEU A 110 14.15 -8.99 -11.76
C LEU A 110 14.20 -8.79 -13.28
N ASP A 111 13.13 -9.16 -13.97
CA ASP A 111 13.04 -9.18 -15.43
C ASP A 111 12.28 -7.98 -16.01
N THR A 112 12.02 -6.94 -15.19
CA THR A 112 11.33 -5.73 -15.63
C THR A 112 12.16 -4.48 -15.42
N ASN A 113 11.87 -3.44 -16.21
CA ASN A 113 12.43 -2.11 -16.00
C ASN A 113 11.51 -1.22 -15.15
N GLU A 114 10.45 -1.75 -14.57
CA GLU A 114 9.51 -0.98 -13.75
C GLU A 114 10.06 -0.77 -12.35
N ILE A 115 10.14 0.50 -11.96
CA ILE A 115 10.48 0.92 -10.59
C ILE A 115 9.22 1.49 -9.94
N TYR A 116 8.81 0.87 -8.83
CA TYR A 116 7.76 1.36 -7.95
C TYR A 116 8.30 2.46 -7.05
N VAL A 117 7.70 3.65 -7.09
CA VAL A 117 8.19 4.81 -6.31
C VAL A 117 7.37 4.93 -5.02
N GLN A 118 7.67 4.06 -4.07
CA GLN A 118 6.95 4.06 -2.78
C GLN A 118 7.09 5.40 -2.07
N GLY A 119 6.00 5.86 -1.50
CA GLY A 119 5.92 7.14 -0.80
C GLY A 119 5.35 8.27 -1.65
N MET A 120 5.25 8.09 -2.98
CA MET A 120 4.73 9.06 -3.95
C MET A 120 3.35 8.68 -4.51
N SER A 121 2.55 7.89 -3.76
CA SER A 121 1.16 7.62 -4.16
C SER A 121 0.39 8.92 -4.29
N SER A 122 -0.33 9.08 -5.39
CA SER A 122 -0.99 10.33 -5.72
C SER A 122 -2.24 10.11 -6.59
N SER A 123 -3.16 11.06 -6.54
CA SER A 123 -4.28 11.16 -7.47
C SER A 123 -4.24 12.46 -8.30
N MET A 124 -3.13 13.18 -8.27
CA MET A 124 -2.94 14.40 -9.05
C MET A 124 -3.08 14.16 -10.56
N PRO A 125 -3.49 15.16 -11.35
CA PRO A 125 -3.49 15.08 -12.81
C PRO A 125 -2.11 14.75 -13.38
N ILE A 126 -2.08 14.17 -14.58
CA ILE A 126 -0.85 13.68 -15.22
C ILE A 126 0.23 14.76 -15.34
N ASP A 127 -0.13 15.95 -15.78
CA ASP A 127 0.79 17.08 -15.91
C ASP A 127 1.44 17.46 -14.57
N VAL A 128 0.66 17.46 -13.48
CA VAL A 128 1.18 17.71 -12.13
C VAL A 128 2.08 16.55 -11.68
N GLN A 129 1.71 15.30 -11.98
CA GLN A 129 2.57 14.17 -11.67
C GLN A 129 3.93 14.28 -12.38
N GLU A 130 3.95 14.67 -13.66
CA GLU A 130 5.20 14.85 -14.39
C GLU A 130 6.06 15.94 -13.75
N GLU A 131 5.49 17.08 -13.38
CA GLU A 131 6.22 18.17 -12.75
C GLU A 131 6.78 17.74 -11.37
N MET A 132 5.95 17.18 -10.48
CA MET A 132 6.36 16.83 -9.14
C MET A 132 7.39 15.69 -9.12
N TYR A 133 7.29 14.70 -10.02
CA TYR A 133 8.29 13.65 -10.10
C TYR A 133 9.61 14.20 -10.63
N ARG A 134 9.60 14.97 -11.73
CA ARG A 134 10.82 15.55 -12.30
C ARG A 134 11.50 16.60 -11.42
N SER A 135 10.84 17.09 -10.39
CA SER A 135 11.45 17.96 -9.39
C SER A 135 12.29 17.24 -8.34
N VAL A 136 12.16 15.90 -8.27
CA VAL A 136 12.97 15.07 -7.36
C VAL A 136 14.36 14.84 -8.00
N GLU A 137 15.40 15.02 -7.20
CA GLU A 137 16.79 14.82 -7.64
C GLU A 137 16.99 13.38 -8.12
N GLY A 138 17.50 13.21 -9.34
CA GLY A 138 17.66 11.92 -10.02
C GLY A 138 16.47 11.50 -10.88
N PHE A 139 15.37 12.25 -10.87
CA PHE A 139 14.19 11.99 -11.71
C PHE A 139 13.98 13.03 -12.82
N GLU A 140 14.89 13.95 -13.02
CA GLU A 140 14.74 15.07 -13.98
C GLU A 140 14.32 14.62 -15.38
N ASN A 141 14.82 13.47 -15.81
CA ASN A 141 14.57 12.86 -17.12
C ASN A 141 13.71 11.60 -17.05
N CYS A 142 13.04 11.35 -15.92
CA CYS A 142 12.31 10.12 -15.72
C CYS A 142 11.20 9.92 -16.76
N LYS A 143 11.01 8.66 -17.16
CA LYS A 143 9.94 8.24 -18.07
C LYS A 143 8.93 7.41 -17.28
N PHE A 144 7.67 7.77 -17.42
CA PHE A 144 6.58 7.05 -16.80
C PHE A 144 6.23 5.81 -17.61
N MET A 145 6.23 4.65 -16.99
CA MET A 145 5.64 3.42 -17.53
C MET A 145 4.16 3.32 -17.12
N ARG A 146 3.83 3.86 -15.94
CA ARG A 146 2.46 3.99 -15.45
C ARG A 146 2.36 5.19 -14.51
N TYR A 147 1.33 6.01 -14.67
CA TYR A 147 1.06 7.10 -13.73
C TYR A 147 0.45 6.60 -12.41
N ALA A 148 0.61 7.38 -11.37
CA ALA A 148 -0.07 7.17 -10.09
C ALA A 148 -1.59 7.32 -10.24
N TYR A 149 -2.36 6.58 -9.46
CA TYR A 149 -3.81 6.67 -9.45
C TYR A 149 -4.40 6.29 -8.09
N ALA A 150 -5.60 6.79 -7.82
CA ALA A 150 -6.38 6.37 -6.66
C ALA A 150 -7.41 5.31 -7.06
N ILE A 151 -7.73 4.46 -6.10
CA ILE A 151 -8.77 3.44 -6.21
C ILE A 151 -9.74 3.63 -5.05
N GLU A 152 -11.02 3.57 -5.32
CA GLU A 152 -12.05 3.38 -4.31
C GLU A 152 -12.59 1.96 -4.39
N TYR A 153 -12.83 1.35 -3.22
CA TYR A 153 -13.37 -0.01 -3.15
C TYR A 153 -14.35 -0.15 -1.99
N ASP A 154 -15.31 -1.05 -2.17
CA ASP A 154 -16.32 -1.33 -1.17
C ASP A 154 -15.87 -2.47 -0.25
N CYS A 155 -16.27 -2.37 1.01
CA CYS A 155 -16.13 -3.43 2.00
C CYS A 155 -17.36 -3.48 2.90
N ILE A 156 -17.55 -4.58 3.61
CA ILE A 156 -18.60 -4.68 4.64
C ILE A 156 -18.12 -4.01 5.94
N ASP A 157 -19.07 -3.55 6.74
CA ASP A 157 -18.73 -3.06 8.07
C ASP A 157 -18.22 -4.23 8.92
N SER A 158 -17.01 -4.13 9.42
CA SER A 158 -16.40 -5.17 10.27
C SER A 158 -17.18 -5.45 11.54
N LEU A 159 -18.01 -4.49 12.00
CA LEU A 159 -18.93 -4.69 13.12
C LEU A 159 -20.05 -5.70 12.81
N ASP A 160 -20.31 -6.00 11.55
CA ASP A 160 -21.26 -7.03 11.12
C ASP A 160 -20.66 -8.45 11.11
N LEU A 161 -19.38 -8.61 11.46
CA LEU A 161 -18.71 -9.90 11.57
C LEU A 161 -18.59 -10.37 13.02
N TYR A 162 -18.67 -11.68 13.23
CA TYR A 162 -18.20 -12.32 14.46
C TYR A 162 -16.67 -12.42 14.43
N PRO A 163 -16.02 -12.58 15.59
CA PRO A 163 -14.56 -12.86 15.63
C PRO A 163 -14.12 -14.12 14.87
N THR A 164 -15.07 -14.96 14.48
CA THR A 164 -14.89 -16.14 13.63
C THR A 164 -14.81 -15.81 12.15
N LEU A 165 -15.00 -14.55 11.76
CA LEU A 165 -15.19 -14.04 10.39
C LEU A 165 -16.51 -14.49 9.74
N GLU A 166 -17.44 -15.03 10.50
CA GLU A 166 -18.79 -15.31 10.04
C GLU A 166 -19.61 -14.02 10.04
N TYR A 167 -20.39 -13.81 8.98
CA TYR A 167 -21.28 -12.66 8.87
C TYR A 167 -22.52 -12.86 9.76
N LYS A 168 -22.80 -11.89 10.65
CA LYS A 168 -23.83 -12.01 11.70
C LYS A 168 -25.26 -12.25 11.18
N LYS A 169 -25.57 -11.74 9.99
CA LYS A 169 -26.94 -11.79 9.43
C LYS A 169 -27.18 -12.99 8.50
N VAL A 170 -26.13 -13.73 8.13
CA VAL A 170 -26.25 -14.91 7.26
C VAL A 170 -25.39 -16.02 7.83
N LYS A 171 -26.02 -17.02 8.41
CA LYS A 171 -25.34 -18.18 8.99
C LYS A 171 -24.55 -18.96 7.94
N GLY A 172 -23.34 -19.36 8.29
CA GLY A 172 -22.46 -20.14 7.43
C GLY A 172 -21.75 -19.31 6.35
N LEU A 173 -21.96 -17.98 6.30
CA LEU A 173 -21.22 -17.10 5.41
C LEU A 173 -20.00 -16.54 6.11
N PHE A 174 -18.82 -16.99 5.69
CA PHE A 174 -17.53 -16.51 6.16
C PHE A 174 -16.88 -15.63 5.09
N THR A 175 -16.27 -14.52 5.50
CA THR A 175 -15.66 -13.54 4.61
C THR A 175 -14.21 -13.27 5.02
N ALA A 176 -13.36 -12.89 4.06
CA ALA A 176 -11.94 -12.65 4.32
C ALA A 176 -11.35 -11.61 3.36
N GLY A 177 -10.34 -10.91 3.81
CA GLY A 177 -9.54 -10.00 2.98
C GLY A 177 -10.21 -8.66 2.72
N GLN A 178 -10.08 -8.17 1.50
CA GLN A 178 -10.51 -6.83 1.12
C GLN A 178 -11.98 -6.54 1.44
N ILE A 179 -12.85 -7.52 1.29
CA ILE A 179 -14.28 -7.38 1.63
C ILE A 179 -14.50 -7.07 3.12
N ASN A 180 -13.60 -7.47 4.00
CA ASN A 180 -13.63 -7.17 5.43
C ASN A 180 -12.90 -5.86 5.78
N GLY A 181 -12.40 -5.14 4.77
CA GLY A 181 -11.69 -3.88 4.96
C GLY A 181 -10.22 -4.02 5.31
N THR A 182 -9.60 -5.21 5.14
CA THR A 182 -8.14 -5.35 5.30
C THR A 182 -7.40 -4.54 4.25
N SER A 183 -6.24 -4.01 4.62
CA SER A 183 -5.40 -3.19 3.74
C SER A 183 -4.10 -3.89 3.31
N GLY A 184 -3.69 -4.98 3.97
CA GLY A 184 -2.48 -5.73 3.69
C GLY A 184 -2.77 -7.12 3.10
N TYR A 185 -1.80 -7.64 2.33
CA TYR A 185 -1.91 -8.97 1.74
C TYR A 185 -1.82 -10.07 2.79
N GLU A 186 -0.98 -9.88 3.78
CA GLU A 186 -0.71 -10.83 4.86
C GLU A 186 -1.96 -11.03 5.73
N GLU A 187 -2.62 -9.95 6.13
CA GLU A 187 -3.86 -10.02 6.89
C GLU A 187 -4.97 -10.70 6.07
N ALA A 188 -5.07 -10.38 4.78
CA ALA A 188 -6.05 -10.99 3.90
C ALA A 188 -5.83 -12.51 3.79
N ALA A 189 -4.59 -12.96 3.66
CA ALA A 189 -4.22 -14.37 3.61
C ALA A 189 -4.57 -15.09 4.91
N VAL A 190 -4.20 -14.52 6.06
CA VAL A 190 -4.52 -15.10 7.37
C VAL A 190 -6.03 -15.14 7.61
N GLN A 191 -6.76 -14.08 7.24
CA GLN A 191 -8.22 -14.11 7.35
C GLN A 191 -8.83 -15.21 6.48
N GLY A 192 -8.31 -15.44 5.27
CA GLY A 192 -8.74 -16.55 4.41
C GLY A 192 -8.56 -17.90 5.08
N LEU A 193 -7.40 -18.12 5.72
CA LEU A 193 -7.12 -19.33 6.48
C LEU A 193 -8.09 -19.52 7.66
N ILE A 194 -8.29 -18.48 8.48
CA ILE A 194 -9.19 -18.53 9.65
C ILE A 194 -10.65 -18.74 9.22
N ALA A 195 -11.10 -18.04 8.19
CA ALA A 195 -12.44 -18.19 7.63
C ALA A 195 -12.67 -19.63 7.14
N GLY A 196 -11.71 -20.20 6.41
CA GLY A 196 -11.78 -21.59 5.93
C GLY A 196 -11.80 -22.61 7.06
N ILE A 197 -10.97 -22.46 8.08
CA ILE A 197 -10.96 -23.30 9.29
C ILE A 197 -12.33 -23.23 9.97
N ASN A 198 -12.86 -22.03 10.20
CA ASN A 198 -14.11 -21.84 10.91
C ASN A 198 -15.32 -22.34 10.10
N ALA A 199 -15.30 -22.18 8.78
CA ALA A 199 -16.32 -22.79 7.91
C ALA A 199 -16.33 -24.32 8.01
N SER A 200 -15.14 -24.94 8.02
CA SER A 200 -15.01 -26.39 8.22
C SER A 200 -15.51 -26.82 9.61
N MET A 201 -15.13 -26.10 10.66
CA MET A 201 -15.59 -26.39 12.03
C MET A 201 -17.10 -26.21 12.17
N TYR A 202 -17.67 -25.20 11.52
CA TYR A 202 -19.13 -24.95 11.49
C TYR A 202 -19.89 -26.16 10.92
N ILE A 203 -19.45 -26.68 9.75
CA ILE A 203 -20.06 -27.85 9.11
C ILE A 203 -19.97 -29.09 10.01
N GLN A 204 -18.85 -29.23 10.75
CA GLN A 204 -18.61 -30.37 11.64
C GLN A 204 -19.25 -30.22 13.02
N GLY A 205 -19.95 -29.11 13.29
CA GLY A 205 -20.51 -28.81 14.61
C GLY A 205 -19.44 -28.64 15.72
N LYS A 206 -18.22 -28.30 15.34
CA LYS A 206 -17.10 -28.10 16.26
C LYS A 206 -17.00 -26.65 16.76
N LYS A 207 -16.30 -26.49 17.87
CA LYS A 207 -16.03 -25.17 18.44
C LYS A 207 -15.13 -24.34 17.52
N PRO A 208 -15.48 -23.08 17.18
CA PRO A 208 -14.72 -22.27 16.26
C PRO A 208 -13.37 -21.84 16.83
N LEU A 209 -12.42 -21.55 15.94
CA LEU A 209 -11.14 -20.93 16.26
C LEU A 209 -11.33 -19.40 16.32
N ILE A 210 -10.95 -18.81 17.45
CA ILE A 210 -10.92 -17.36 17.64
C ILE A 210 -9.51 -16.99 18.09
N LEU A 211 -8.87 -16.09 17.35
CA LEU A 211 -7.58 -15.52 17.71
C LEU A 211 -7.76 -14.19 18.43
N GLY A 212 -7.09 -14.06 19.55
CA GLY A 212 -6.97 -12.77 20.23
C GLY A 212 -5.94 -11.87 19.54
N ARG A 213 -6.07 -10.54 19.73
CA ARG A 213 -5.16 -9.55 19.11
C ARG A 213 -3.67 -9.73 19.45
N ASN A 214 -3.38 -10.42 20.53
CA ASN A 214 -2.01 -10.73 20.99
C ASN A 214 -1.48 -12.08 20.47
N GLN A 215 -2.27 -12.79 19.67
CA GLN A 215 -1.94 -14.14 19.17
C GLN A 215 -1.55 -14.17 17.70
N GLY A 216 -1.84 -13.12 16.96
CA GLY A 216 -1.49 -13.02 15.55
C GLY A 216 -1.92 -11.70 14.91
N TYR A 217 -1.30 -11.43 13.77
CA TYR A 217 -1.62 -10.28 12.90
C TYR A 217 -2.71 -10.71 11.92
N THR A 218 -3.96 -10.45 12.28
CA THR A 218 -5.13 -10.86 11.47
C THR A 218 -5.96 -9.69 10.93
N GLY A 219 -5.49 -8.46 11.15
CA GLY A 219 -6.17 -7.24 10.74
C GLY A 219 -7.08 -6.62 11.80
#